data_a9d881ce9fb05d3d6c2d38d62dd9f9d7
#
_entry.id   a9d881ce9fb05d3d6c2d38d62dd9f9d7
#
_cell.length_a   1.000
_cell.length_b   1.000
_cell.length_c   1.000
_cell.angle_alpha   90.00
_cell.angle_beta   90.00
_cell.angle_gamma   90.00
#
_symmetry.space_group_name_H-M   'P 1'
#
loop_
_entity.id
_entity.type
_entity.pdbx_description
1 polymer ?
#
loop_
_entity_poly.entity_id
_entity_poly.type
_entity_poly.pdbx_seq_one_letter_code
_entity_poly.pdbx_strand_id
1 'polypeptide(L)'
;MTPDKLTGKNFWETYWETDSGKKKNNRPNMSLLELLKTFDTWLPAVKELKILEIGGAKGEFLLYLVKRFGYEGHSLDYSSAGNDQTLETFSKAGYKVQVYERDLFADNSDLPSFDIVFSLGFIEHFDDPLPVVESHLKLVRPGGILLLGVPNYSGVYAKVLKRLAPSMFTTHNMKIMDLHNWNGFEKTFGLETIYRDYLGGFEPLNMKKLENRSLVNRLIYFNIQVLTVIFSFRFRGLRKFNSANISSYMIGIYRKPK
;
A
#
# COMPACT_ATOMS: atom_id res chain seq x y z
N MET A 1 -7.14 4.57 -21.88
CA MET A 1 -8.49 4.50 -21.24
C MET A 1 -8.28 4.66 -19.75
N THR A 2 -9.03 5.52 -19.08
CA THR A 2 -8.98 5.64 -17.63
C THR A 2 -9.73 4.44 -17.03
N PRO A 3 -9.14 3.64 -16.13
CA PRO A 3 -9.81 2.50 -15.52
C PRO A 3 -10.95 2.96 -14.60
N ASP A 4 -11.99 2.12 -14.48
CA ASP A 4 -13.09 2.39 -13.57
C ASP A 4 -12.58 2.36 -12.12
N LYS A 5 -12.81 3.48 -11.40
CA LYS A 5 -12.40 3.67 -10.02
C LYS A 5 -13.52 3.19 -9.08
N LEU A 6 -13.18 2.29 -8.16
CA LEU A 6 -14.09 1.86 -7.08
C LEU A 6 -14.25 2.96 -6.00
N THR A 7 -13.30 3.92 -5.96
CA THR A 7 -13.33 5.10 -5.08
C THR A 7 -12.96 6.35 -5.86
N GLY A 8 -13.75 7.44 -5.71
CA GLY A 8 -13.52 8.71 -6.43
C GLY A 8 -12.70 9.73 -5.63
N LYS A 9 -12.35 10.87 -6.26
CA LYS A 9 -11.57 11.95 -5.65
C LYS A 9 -12.20 12.45 -4.35
N ASN A 10 -13.51 12.72 -4.34
CA ASN A 10 -14.21 13.23 -3.15
C ASN A 10 -14.14 12.26 -1.96
N PHE A 11 -14.08 10.95 -2.21
CA PHE A 11 -13.90 9.95 -1.15
C PHE A 11 -12.55 10.16 -0.46
N TRP A 12 -11.46 10.35 -1.22
CA TRP A 12 -10.12 10.51 -0.68
C TRP A 12 -9.91 11.89 -0.04
N GLU A 13 -10.45 12.96 -0.61
CA GLU A 13 -10.42 14.29 0.02
C GLU A 13 -11.04 14.24 1.42
N THR A 14 -12.29 13.75 1.51
CA THR A 14 -12.98 13.61 2.80
C THR A 14 -12.24 12.68 3.77
N TYR A 15 -11.66 11.59 3.24
CA TYR A 15 -10.89 10.64 4.04
C TYR A 15 -9.67 11.31 4.70
N TRP A 16 -8.88 12.05 3.92
CA TRP A 16 -7.67 12.69 4.43
C TRP A 16 -7.97 13.91 5.30
N GLU A 17 -8.99 14.68 5.02
CA GLU A 17 -9.46 15.76 5.90
C GLU A 17 -9.87 15.24 7.27
N THR A 18 -10.58 14.12 7.32
CA THR A 18 -11.07 13.54 8.58
C THR A 18 -10.03 12.74 9.35
N ASP A 19 -8.98 12.25 8.70
CA ASP A 19 -7.88 11.51 9.34
C ASP A 19 -6.74 12.44 9.82
N SER A 20 -6.78 13.73 9.47
CA SER A 20 -5.86 14.74 9.98
C SER A 20 -5.98 14.83 11.51
N GLY A 21 -4.87 14.59 12.20
CA GLY A 21 -4.81 14.71 13.67
C GLY A 21 -5.20 13.48 14.51
N LYS A 22 -5.62 12.37 13.90
CA LYS A 22 -5.84 11.14 14.68
C LYS A 22 -4.52 10.52 15.12
N LYS A 23 -4.36 10.34 16.44
CA LYS A 23 -3.19 9.66 17.01
C LYS A 23 -3.06 8.25 16.41
N LYS A 24 -1.88 7.94 15.90
CA LYS A 24 -1.53 6.57 15.47
C LYS A 24 -1.69 5.60 16.64
N ASN A 25 -2.25 4.45 16.33
CA ASN A 25 -2.23 3.32 17.26
C ASN A 25 -0.80 2.77 17.24
N ASN A 26 -0.01 3.03 18.30
CA ASN A 26 1.40 2.64 18.41
C ASN A 26 1.62 1.12 18.58
N ARG A 27 0.65 0.28 18.21
CA ARG A 27 0.84 -1.17 18.25
C ARG A 27 1.75 -1.60 17.11
N PRO A 28 2.76 -2.45 17.37
CA PRO A 28 3.61 -2.96 16.32
C PRO A 28 2.76 -3.75 15.32
N ASN A 29 2.69 -3.23 14.10
CA ASN A 29 2.04 -3.88 12.96
C ASN A 29 3.10 -4.78 12.31
N MET A 30 2.84 -6.09 12.27
CA MET A 30 3.80 -7.07 11.76
C MET A 30 4.00 -6.96 10.26
N SER A 31 2.92 -6.72 9.51
CA SER A 31 3.02 -6.48 8.06
C SER A 31 3.86 -5.24 7.76
N LEU A 32 3.75 -4.19 8.59
CA LEU A 32 4.62 -3.02 8.47
C LEU A 32 6.10 -3.37 8.70
N LEU A 33 6.41 -4.12 9.76
CA LEU A 33 7.81 -4.50 10.05
C LEU A 33 8.41 -5.36 8.94
N GLU A 34 7.64 -6.30 8.40
CA GLU A 34 8.08 -7.13 7.27
C GLU A 34 8.19 -6.31 5.98
N LEU A 35 7.30 -5.36 5.75
CA LEU A 35 7.36 -4.44 4.62
C LEU A 35 8.66 -3.59 4.66
N LEU A 36 8.98 -3.00 5.80
CA LEU A 36 10.21 -2.24 5.97
C LEU A 36 11.45 -3.11 5.77
N LYS A 37 11.43 -4.36 6.29
CA LYS A 37 12.50 -5.33 6.05
C LYS A 37 12.60 -5.72 4.57
N THR A 38 11.49 -5.83 3.87
CA THR A 38 11.47 -6.11 2.43
C THR A 38 12.11 -4.96 1.66
N PHE A 39 11.84 -3.71 2.02
CA PHE A 39 12.51 -2.55 1.44
C PHE A 39 14.02 -2.63 1.68
N ASP A 40 14.44 -2.88 2.92
CA ASP A 40 15.87 -2.97 3.28
C ASP A 40 16.60 -4.10 2.54
N THR A 41 15.89 -5.15 2.16
CA THR A 41 16.49 -6.35 1.50
C THR A 41 16.56 -6.20 -0.02
N TRP A 42 15.55 -5.61 -0.65
CA TRP A 42 15.36 -5.70 -2.08
C TRP A 42 15.50 -4.37 -2.83
N LEU A 43 15.46 -3.22 -2.13
CA LEU A 43 15.69 -1.94 -2.78
C LEU A 43 17.20 -1.60 -2.81
N PRO A 44 17.67 -0.92 -3.87
CA PRO A 44 19.09 -0.61 -4.03
C PRO A 44 19.56 0.40 -2.98
N ALA A 45 20.65 0.11 -2.27
CA ALA A 45 21.26 1.03 -1.30
C ALA A 45 22.17 2.07 -1.99
N VAL A 46 21.63 2.79 -2.98
CA VAL A 46 22.31 3.81 -3.77
C VAL A 46 21.64 5.16 -3.49
N LYS A 47 22.41 6.15 -3.03
CA LYS A 47 21.89 7.49 -2.74
C LYS A 47 21.46 8.22 -4.02
N GLU A 48 20.61 9.23 -3.84
CA GLU A 48 20.17 10.16 -4.88
C GLU A 48 19.36 9.53 -6.03
N LEU A 49 18.94 8.26 -5.88
CA LEU A 49 17.94 7.71 -6.79
C LEU A 49 16.62 8.45 -6.61
N LYS A 50 15.96 8.76 -7.73
CA LYS A 50 14.63 9.38 -7.73
C LYS A 50 13.57 8.33 -7.44
N ILE A 51 12.84 8.52 -6.34
CA ILE A 51 11.74 7.63 -5.96
C ILE A 51 10.41 8.38 -5.98
N LEU A 52 9.39 7.80 -6.62
CA LEU A 52 8.04 8.34 -6.68
C LEU A 52 7.06 7.43 -5.92
N GLU A 53 6.34 8.00 -4.96
CA GLU A 53 5.16 7.38 -4.33
C GLU A 53 3.90 7.86 -5.05
N ILE A 54 3.02 6.92 -5.46
CA ILE A 54 1.74 7.22 -6.09
C ILE A 54 0.61 6.91 -5.10
N GLY A 55 -0.25 7.93 -4.84
CA GLY A 55 -1.40 7.78 -3.95
C GLY A 55 -1.03 7.53 -2.49
N GLY A 56 0.15 7.99 -2.05
CA GLY A 56 0.73 7.67 -0.75
C GLY A 56 0.47 8.70 0.34
N ALA A 57 -0.66 9.39 0.31
CA ALA A 57 -0.99 10.47 1.25
C ALA A 57 -0.56 10.19 2.69
N LYS A 58 0.02 11.19 3.34
CA LYS A 58 0.89 11.32 4.50
C LYS A 58 2.37 11.06 4.21
N GLY A 59 2.76 10.38 3.13
CA GLY A 59 4.14 10.21 2.70
C GLY A 59 5.06 9.51 3.71
N GLU A 60 4.52 8.69 4.61
CA GLU A 60 5.30 8.10 5.71
C GLU A 60 6.27 7.02 5.21
N PHE A 61 5.84 6.22 4.23
CA PHE A 61 6.71 5.23 3.59
C PHE A 61 7.77 5.89 2.73
N LEU A 62 7.39 6.92 1.97
CA LEU A 62 8.32 7.72 1.20
C LEU A 62 9.38 8.36 2.11
N LEU A 63 8.96 8.98 3.22
CA LEU A 63 9.89 9.55 4.20
C LEU A 63 10.83 8.50 4.80
N TYR A 64 10.32 7.29 5.10
CA TYR A 64 11.17 6.19 5.56
C TYR A 64 12.26 5.87 4.53
N LEU A 65 11.91 5.71 3.26
CA LEU A 65 12.83 5.37 2.18
C LEU A 65 13.86 6.48 1.93
N VAL A 66 13.42 7.75 1.94
CA VAL A 66 14.32 8.91 1.85
C VAL A 66 15.33 8.95 3.00
N LYS A 67 14.87 8.73 4.24
CA LYS A 67 15.75 8.68 5.41
C LYS A 67 16.71 7.49 5.38
N ARG A 68 16.20 6.33 4.97
CA ARG A 68 16.92 5.06 5.04
C ARG A 68 18.02 4.96 3.99
N PHE A 69 17.72 5.40 2.76
CA PHE A 69 18.60 5.19 1.61
C PHE A 69 19.21 6.47 1.04
N GLY A 70 18.71 7.65 1.44
CA GLY A 70 19.14 8.92 0.88
C GLY A 70 18.57 9.17 -0.52
N TYR A 71 17.38 8.66 -0.83
CA TYR A 71 16.69 8.88 -2.10
C TYR A 71 16.18 10.31 -2.23
N GLU A 72 16.02 10.78 -3.46
CA GLU A 72 15.28 12.01 -3.79
C GLU A 72 13.78 11.68 -3.85
N GLY A 73 13.02 12.18 -2.86
CA GLY A 73 11.61 11.82 -2.67
C GLY A 73 10.66 12.66 -3.52
N HIS A 74 9.77 11.97 -4.24
CA HIS A 74 8.69 12.57 -5.02
C HIS A 74 7.35 11.89 -4.66
N SER A 75 6.26 12.66 -4.65
CA SER A 75 4.90 12.17 -4.40
C SER A 75 3.96 12.65 -5.49
N LEU A 76 3.11 11.77 -5.99
CA LEU A 76 2.04 12.09 -6.92
C LEU A 76 0.70 11.66 -6.33
N ASP A 77 -0.15 12.62 -6.03
CA ASP A 77 -1.51 12.39 -5.57
C ASP A 77 -2.43 13.47 -6.13
N TYR A 78 -3.66 13.12 -6.46
CA TYR A 78 -4.64 14.09 -6.93
C TYR A 78 -5.44 14.75 -5.79
N SER A 79 -5.27 14.27 -4.54
CA SER A 79 -5.87 14.84 -3.34
C SER A 79 -5.01 15.97 -2.78
N SER A 80 -5.56 17.18 -2.75
CA SER A 80 -4.89 18.34 -2.15
C SER A 80 -4.64 18.12 -0.65
N ALA A 81 -5.67 17.63 0.08
CA ALA A 81 -5.55 17.33 1.51
C ALA A 81 -4.49 16.25 1.80
N GLY A 82 -4.35 15.25 0.90
CA GLY A 82 -3.30 14.23 1.00
C GLY A 82 -1.90 14.80 0.78
N ASN A 83 -1.77 15.68 -0.21
CA ASN A 83 -0.51 16.37 -0.52
C ASN A 83 -0.05 17.27 0.63
N ASP A 84 -0.95 18.02 1.24
CA ASP A 84 -0.67 18.88 2.40
C ASP A 84 -0.13 18.05 3.58
N GLN A 85 -0.72 16.88 3.84
CA GLN A 85 -0.23 15.99 4.89
C GLN A 85 1.16 15.41 4.57
N THR A 86 1.45 15.13 3.30
CA THR A 86 2.79 14.68 2.87
C THR A 86 3.83 15.79 3.10
N LEU A 87 3.54 17.01 2.69
CA LEU A 87 4.41 18.18 2.92
C LEU A 87 4.64 18.40 4.43
N GLU A 88 3.59 18.33 5.23
CA GLU A 88 3.69 18.46 6.69
C GLU A 88 4.57 17.37 7.31
N THR A 89 4.42 16.10 6.87
CA THR A 89 5.20 14.96 7.36
C THR A 89 6.69 15.17 7.10
N PHE A 90 7.04 15.59 5.89
CA PHE A 90 8.43 15.83 5.50
C PHE A 90 9.01 17.06 6.22
N SER A 91 8.26 18.15 6.28
CA SER A 91 8.67 19.39 6.97
C SER A 91 8.97 19.14 8.45
N LYS A 92 8.08 18.44 9.18
CA LYS A 92 8.29 18.05 10.58
C LYS A 92 9.53 17.19 10.79
N ALA A 93 9.91 16.41 9.80
CA ALA A 93 11.08 15.55 9.83
C ALA A 93 12.39 16.25 9.40
N GLY A 94 12.31 17.47 8.86
CA GLY A 94 13.45 18.23 8.33
C GLY A 94 13.95 17.71 6.99
N TYR A 95 13.10 17.05 6.20
CA TYR A 95 13.41 16.54 4.87
C TYR A 95 12.62 17.29 3.78
N LYS A 96 13.09 17.18 2.54
CA LYS A 96 12.43 17.74 1.37
C LYS A 96 11.71 16.64 0.60
N VAL A 97 10.62 17.00 -0.06
CA VAL A 97 9.86 16.17 -1.00
C VAL A 97 9.33 17.06 -2.12
N GLN A 98 9.34 16.54 -3.35
CA GLN A 98 8.66 17.17 -4.47
C GLN A 98 7.25 16.58 -4.59
N VAL A 99 6.23 17.40 -4.51
CA VAL A 99 4.82 16.96 -4.59
C VAL A 99 4.24 17.40 -5.94
N TYR A 100 3.51 16.48 -6.59
CA TYR A 100 2.76 16.69 -7.81
C TYR A 100 1.27 16.45 -7.54
N GLU A 101 0.47 17.51 -7.50
CA GLU A 101 -0.98 17.40 -7.40
C GLU A 101 -1.57 17.08 -8.77
N ARG A 102 -1.61 15.78 -9.13
CA ARG A 102 -2.05 15.31 -10.46
C ARG A 102 -2.76 13.97 -10.38
N ASP A 103 -3.66 13.74 -11.33
CA ASP A 103 -4.20 12.40 -11.57
C ASP A 103 -3.13 11.55 -12.31
N LEU A 104 -2.89 10.32 -11.81
CA LEU A 104 -1.98 9.36 -12.45
C LEU A 104 -2.33 9.11 -13.92
N PHE A 105 -3.62 9.21 -14.27
CA PHE A 105 -4.12 8.93 -15.63
C PHE A 105 -4.15 10.16 -16.55
N ALA A 106 -3.77 11.33 -16.03
CA ALA A 106 -3.57 12.52 -16.86
C ALA A 106 -2.27 12.39 -17.69
N ASP A 107 -2.04 13.35 -18.58
CA ASP A 107 -0.74 13.47 -19.22
C ASP A 107 0.30 13.92 -18.19
N ASN A 108 1.23 13.05 -17.90
CA ASN A 108 2.36 13.26 -16.99
C ASN A 108 3.70 13.19 -17.73
N SER A 109 3.72 13.42 -19.04
CA SER A 109 4.92 13.31 -19.88
C SER A 109 5.98 14.37 -19.58
N ASP A 110 5.61 15.46 -18.91
CA ASP A 110 6.50 16.51 -18.42
C ASP A 110 7.23 16.14 -17.11
N LEU A 111 6.80 15.06 -16.44
CA LEU A 111 7.49 14.58 -15.25
C LEU A 111 8.78 13.83 -15.63
N PRO A 112 9.80 13.87 -14.75
CA PRO A 112 10.99 13.05 -14.96
C PRO A 112 10.66 11.57 -14.89
N SER A 113 11.50 10.73 -15.52
CA SER A 113 11.47 9.31 -15.26
C SER A 113 12.13 9.01 -13.91
N PHE A 114 11.59 8.04 -13.17
CA PHE A 114 12.03 7.67 -11.83
C PHE A 114 12.78 6.35 -11.82
N ASP A 115 13.75 6.22 -10.93
CA ASP A 115 14.48 4.98 -10.69
C ASP A 115 13.59 3.94 -10.03
N ILE A 116 12.72 4.39 -9.12
CA ILE A 116 11.78 3.58 -8.37
C ILE A 116 10.42 4.29 -8.39
N VAL A 117 9.38 3.59 -8.78
CA VAL A 117 7.99 4.03 -8.61
C VAL A 117 7.28 3.01 -7.73
N PHE A 118 6.54 3.48 -6.75
CA PHE A 118 5.80 2.59 -5.88
C PHE A 118 4.43 3.12 -5.49
N SER A 119 3.52 2.19 -5.15
CA SER A 119 2.25 2.48 -4.50
C SER A 119 1.91 1.40 -3.47
N LEU A 120 1.31 1.81 -2.36
CA LEU A 120 0.91 0.93 -1.27
C LEU A 120 -0.55 1.20 -0.91
N GLY A 121 -1.43 0.23 -1.20
CA GLY A 121 -2.87 0.42 -0.96
C GLY A 121 -3.51 1.31 -2.03
N PHE A 122 -3.16 1.14 -3.30
CA PHE A 122 -3.64 1.97 -4.40
C PHE A 122 -4.34 1.17 -5.50
N ILE A 123 -3.67 0.14 -6.04
CA ILE A 123 -4.15 -0.57 -7.24
C ILE A 123 -5.40 -1.42 -7.00
N GLU A 124 -5.71 -1.76 -5.78
CA GLU A 124 -6.92 -2.47 -5.38
C GLU A 124 -8.20 -1.61 -5.46
N HIS A 125 -8.08 -0.31 -5.62
CA HIS A 125 -9.21 0.60 -5.77
C HIS A 125 -9.70 0.74 -7.22
N PHE A 126 -9.22 -0.13 -8.11
CA PHE A 126 -9.60 -0.15 -9.51
C PHE A 126 -10.15 -1.53 -9.92
N ASP A 127 -11.16 -1.53 -10.79
CA ASP A 127 -11.78 -2.78 -11.25
C ASP A 127 -10.82 -3.57 -12.14
N ASP A 128 -10.10 -2.90 -13.05
CA ASP A 128 -8.98 -3.46 -13.82
C ASP A 128 -7.65 -2.84 -13.39
N PRO A 129 -6.73 -3.62 -12.79
CA PRO A 129 -5.43 -3.12 -12.37
C PRO A 129 -4.41 -2.97 -13.52
N LEU A 130 -4.63 -3.58 -14.69
CA LEU A 130 -3.65 -3.53 -15.79
C LEU A 130 -3.37 -2.12 -16.29
N PRO A 131 -4.38 -1.27 -16.62
CA PRO A 131 -4.13 0.11 -17.02
C PRO A 131 -3.49 0.95 -15.90
N VAL A 132 -3.75 0.58 -14.64
CA VAL A 132 -3.15 1.26 -13.48
C VAL A 132 -1.66 0.98 -13.43
N VAL A 133 -1.27 -0.29 -13.53
CA VAL A 133 0.14 -0.72 -13.56
C VAL A 133 0.86 -0.12 -14.78
N GLU A 134 0.21 -0.09 -15.95
CA GLU A 134 0.76 0.58 -17.14
C GLU A 134 1.08 2.04 -16.88
N SER A 135 0.18 2.77 -16.20
CA SER A 135 0.39 4.18 -15.87
C SER A 135 1.55 4.39 -14.89
N HIS A 136 1.75 3.49 -13.92
CA HIS A 136 2.95 3.49 -13.08
C HIS A 136 4.21 3.28 -13.93
N LEU A 137 4.18 2.31 -14.85
CA LEU A 137 5.33 1.96 -15.69
C LEU A 137 5.75 3.08 -16.64
N LYS A 138 4.84 3.96 -17.07
CA LYS A 138 5.18 5.16 -17.87
C LYS A 138 6.13 6.09 -17.12
N LEU A 139 6.06 6.12 -15.80
CA LEU A 139 6.90 6.94 -14.94
C LEU A 139 8.20 6.24 -14.51
N VAL A 140 8.29 4.91 -14.62
CA VAL A 140 9.51 4.15 -14.34
C VAL A 140 10.46 4.24 -15.54
N ARG A 141 11.74 4.60 -15.31
CA ARG A 141 12.76 4.56 -16.38
C ARG A 141 13.02 3.12 -16.87
N PRO A 142 13.55 2.92 -18.07
CA PRO A 142 14.04 1.61 -18.51
C PRO A 142 15.04 1.03 -17.48
N GLY A 143 14.87 -0.24 -17.11
CA GLY A 143 15.67 -0.92 -16.08
C GLY A 143 15.40 -0.46 -14.64
N GLY A 144 14.43 0.44 -14.43
CA GLY A 144 13.99 0.90 -13.10
C GLY A 144 13.09 -0.11 -12.38
N ILE A 145 12.68 0.23 -11.18
CA ILE A 145 11.93 -0.65 -10.27
C ILE A 145 10.49 -0.15 -10.14
N LEU A 146 9.54 -1.06 -10.28
CA LEU A 146 8.15 -0.90 -9.88
C LEU A 146 7.91 -1.71 -8.61
N LEU A 147 7.34 -1.09 -7.56
CA LEU A 147 6.94 -1.76 -6.34
C LEU A 147 5.46 -1.53 -6.09
N LEU A 148 4.71 -2.60 -5.94
CA LEU A 148 3.28 -2.58 -5.67
C LEU A 148 2.99 -3.32 -4.38
N GLY A 149 2.17 -2.73 -3.50
CA GLY A 149 1.73 -3.38 -2.28
C GLY A 149 0.24 -3.15 -2.07
N VAL A 150 -0.48 -4.20 -1.66
CA VAL A 150 -1.90 -4.13 -1.34
C VAL A 150 -2.23 -4.89 -0.06
N PRO A 151 -3.26 -4.48 0.70
CA PRO A 151 -3.77 -5.28 1.80
C PRO A 151 -4.33 -6.60 1.27
N ASN A 152 -4.27 -7.63 2.09
CA ASN A 152 -4.88 -8.92 1.79
C ASN A 152 -6.12 -9.13 2.66
N TYR A 153 -7.29 -8.95 2.09
CA TYR A 153 -8.58 -9.18 2.74
C TYR A 153 -9.22 -10.52 2.32
N SER A 154 -8.43 -11.43 1.75
CA SER A 154 -8.85 -12.79 1.40
C SER A 154 -8.72 -13.78 2.57
N GLY A 155 -8.91 -15.06 2.34
CA GLY A 155 -8.72 -16.11 3.33
C GLY A 155 -9.58 -15.94 4.58
N VAL A 156 -8.97 -16.03 5.75
CA VAL A 156 -9.67 -15.90 7.04
C VAL A 156 -10.25 -14.51 7.25
N TYR A 157 -9.61 -13.49 6.67
CA TYR A 157 -10.06 -12.10 6.78
C TYR A 157 -11.38 -11.85 6.04
N ALA A 158 -11.59 -12.49 4.89
CA ALA A 158 -12.80 -12.32 4.10
C ALA A 158 -14.07 -12.63 4.90
N LYS A 159 -14.07 -13.72 5.68
CA LYS A 159 -15.23 -14.13 6.50
C LYS A 159 -15.56 -13.10 7.58
N VAL A 160 -14.51 -12.56 8.22
CA VAL A 160 -14.65 -11.56 9.28
C VAL A 160 -15.11 -10.23 8.69
N LEU A 161 -14.49 -9.77 7.61
CA LEU A 161 -14.80 -8.50 6.97
C LEU A 161 -16.20 -8.46 6.39
N LYS A 162 -16.67 -9.53 5.72
CA LYS A 162 -18.06 -9.64 5.22
C LYS A 162 -19.08 -9.36 6.31
N ARG A 163 -18.77 -9.73 7.56
CA ARG A 163 -19.67 -9.51 8.69
C ARG A 163 -19.50 -8.14 9.35
N LEU A 164 -18.26 -7.69 9.51
CA LEU A 164 -17.94 -6.53 10.35
C LEU A 164 -17.77 -5.22 9.56
N ALA A 165 -17.34 -5.30 8.29
CA ALA A 165 -17.10 -4.17 7.40
C ALA A 165 -17.39 -4.54 5.94
N PRO A 166 -18.64 -4.81 5.56
CA PRO A 166 -19.00 -5.26 4.22
C PRO A 166 -18.65 -4.25 3.11
N SER A 167 -18.57 -2.94 3.40
CA SER A 167 -18.17 -1.93 2.42
C SER A 167 -16.77 -2.15 1.85
N MET A 168 -15.89 -2.86 2.57
CA MET A 168 -14.55 -3.20 2.07
C MET A 168 -14.61 -4.00 0.76
N PHE A 169 -15.67 -4.79 0.53
CA PHE A 169 -15.84 -5.56 -0.71
C PHE A 169 -16.35 -4.75 -1.89
N THR A 170 -16.88 -3.56 -1.65
CA THR A 170 -17.34 -2.65 -2.71
C THR A 170 -16.32 -1.58 -3.08
N THR A 171 -15.37 -1.32 -2.20
CA THR A 171 -14.31 -0.31 -2.38
C THR A 171 -12.96 -0.90 -2.77
N HIS A 172 -12.85 -2.24 -2.82
CA HIS A 172 -11.61 -2.94 -3.14
C HIS A 172 -11.84 -4.07 -4.13
N ASN A 173 -10.96 -4.19 -5.08
CA ASN A 173 -10.89 -5.31 -6.01
C ASN A 173 -10.31 -6.55 -5.31
N MET A 174 -11.18 -7.45 -4.88
CA MET A 174 -10.77 -8.64 -4.16
C MET A 174 -9.97 -9.63 -5.01
N LYS A 175 -10.08 -9.58 -6.36
CA LYS A 175 -9.35 -10.48 -7.27
C LYS A 175 -7.85 -10.22 -7.23
N ILE A 176 -7.45 -8.95 -7.03
CA ILE A 176 -6.02 -8.61 -6.96
C ILE A 176 -5.35 -9.08 -5.66
N MET A 177 -6.13 -9.50 -4.66
CA MET A 177 -5.63 -10.02 -3.38
C MET A 177 -5.18 -11.48 -3.45
N ASP A 178 -4.98 -12.00 -4.66
CA ASP A 178 -4.33 -13.26 -4.95
C ASP A 178 -3.10 -13.00 -5.83
N LEU A 179 -1.91 -13.33 -5.30
CA LEU A 179 -0.63 -13.14 -6.02
C LEU A 179 -0.55 -13.93 -7.33
N HIS A 180 -1.34 -14.98 -7.51
CA HIS A 180 -1.41 -15.69 -8.78
C HIS A 180 -1.91 -14.77 -9.91
N ASN A 181 -2.83 -13.86 -9.61
CA ASN A 181 -3.36 -12.90 -10.60
C ASN A 181 -2.31 -11.85 -11.01
N TRP A 182 -1.25 -11.65 -10.20
CA TRP A 182 -0.16 -10.72 -10.52
C TRP A 182 0.78 -11.24 -11.61
N ASN A 183 0.72 -12.54 -11.95
CA ASN A 183 1.42 -13.10 -13.12
C ASN A 183 1.00 -12.41 -14.44
N GLY A 184 -0.19 -11.80 -14.47
CA GLY A 184 -0.65 -10.98 -15.58
C GLY A 184 0.25 -9.77 -15.85
N PHE A 185 0.77 -9.13 -14.81
CA PHE A 185 1.65 -7.95 -14.94
C PHE A 185 2.96 -8.31 -15.63
N GLU A 186 3.59 -9.42 -15.22
CA GLU A 186 4.83 -9.91 -15.82
C GLU A 186 4.63 -10.24 -17.28
N LYS A 187 3.57 -10.99 -17.60
CA LYS A 187 3.27 -11.41 -18.99
C LYS A 187 2.91 -10.24 -19.90
N THR A 188 2.11 -9.29 -19.40
CA THR A 188 1.62 -8.16 -20.21
C THR A 188 2.72 -7.14 -20.46
N PHE A 189 3.56 -6.85 -19.47
CA PHE A 189 4.53 -5.76 -19.53
C PHE A 189 5.99 -6.24 -19.62
N GLY A 190 6.23 -7.55 -19.71
CA GLY A 190 7.58 -8.12 -19.78
C GLY A 190 8.41 -7.86 -18.51
N LEU A 191 7.78 -7.75 -17.33
CA LEU A 191 8.47 -7.42 -16.10
C LEU A 191 9.27 -8.60 -15.57
N GLU A 192 10.47 -8.33 -15.06
CA GLU A 192 11.27 -9.28 -14.30
C GLU A 192 10.87 -9.19 -12.82
N THR A 193 10.44 -10.29 -12.23
CA THR A 193 10.15 -10.34 -10.78
C THR A 193 11.43 -10.38 -9.98
N ILE A 194 11.66 -9.34 -9.17
CA ILE A 194 12.75 -9.30 -8.18
C ILE A 194 12.31 -10.03 -6.91
N TYR A 195 11.11 -9.72 -6.42
CA TYR A 195 10.52 -10.32 -5.22
C TYR A 195 9.00 -10.24 -5.28
N ARG A 196 8.31 -11.27 -4.80
CA ARG A 196 6.86 -11.26 -4.65
C ARG A 196 6.44 -12.23 -3.57
N ASP A 197 5.71 -11.77 -2.55
CA ASP A 197 5.24 -12.61 -1.46
C ASP A 197 4.09 -11.96 -0.68
N TYR A 198 3.44 -12.75 0.15
CA TYR A 198 2.56 -12.31 1.23
C TYR A 198 3.40 -11.89 2.44
N LEU A 199 2.93 -10.90 3.19
CA LEU A 199 3.64 -10.34 4.35
C LEU A 199 2.75 -10.31 5.60
N GLY A 200 3.38 -10.38 6.78
CA GLY A 200 2.76 -10.12 8.07
C GLY A 200 2.28 -11.37 8.81
N GLY A 201 2.39 -12.57 8.22
CA GLY A 201 1.89 -13.79 8.83
C GLY A 201 0.43 -13.63 9.28
N PHE A 202 0.05 -14.25 10.42
CA PHE A 202 -1.26 -14.00 11.02
C PHE A 202 -1.24 -12.67 11.79
N GLU A 203 -1.85 -11.66 11.21
CA GLU A 203 -2.06 -10.37 11.83
C GLU A 203 -3.54 -10.07 11.89
N PRO A 204 -4.07 -9.68 13.05
CA PRO A 204 -5.47 -9.32 13.14
C PRO A 204 -5.77 -8.05 12.40
N LEU A 205 -6.93 -8.04 11.82
CA LEU A 205 -7.48 -6.93 11.10
C LEU A 205 -7.42 -5.64 11.93
N ASN A 206 -6.61 -4.70 11.49
CA ASN A 206 -6.61 -3.36 12.03
C ASN A 206 -7.81 -2.59 11.47
N MET A 207 -9.01 -2.99 11.92
CA MET A 207 -10.25 -2.34 11.47
C MET A 207 -10.42 -1.01 12.18
N LYS A 208 -10.38 0.07 11.44
CA LYS A 208 -10.60 1.42 11.97
C LYS A 208 -12.05 1.63 12.46
N LYS A 209 -13.02 0.91 11.91
CA LYS A 209 -14.45 1.13 12.22
C LYS A 209 -15.27 -0.14 11.98
N LEU A 210 -16.10 -0.50 12.95
CA LEU A 210 -17.18 -1.47 12.77
C LEU A 210 -18.35 -0.78 12.08
N GLU A 211 -18.79 -1.29 10.95
CA GLU A 211 -19.97 -0.76 10.26
C GLU A 211 -21.27 -1.22 10.94
N ASN A 212 -21.31 -2.48 11.35
CA ASN A 212 -22.41 -3.02 12.13
C ASN A 212 -22.00 -3.19 13.60
N ARG A 213 -22.52 -2.32 14.48
CA ARG A 213 -22.18 -2.24 15.90
C ARG A 213 -23.07 -3.08 16.82
N SER A 214 -23.70 -4.16 16.32
CA SER A 214 -24.46 -5.07 17.18
C SER A 214 -23.59 -5.62 18.32
N LEU A 215 -24.18 -6.00 19.45
CA LEU A 215 -23.46 -6.59 20.59
C LEU A 215 -22.64 -7.79 20.18
N VAL A 216 -23.19 -8.66 19.33
CA VAL A 216 -22.49 -9.84 18.81
C VAL A 216 -21.25 -9.45 18.02
N ASN A 217 -21.33 -8.45 17.12
CA ASN A 217 -20.19 -8.00 16.33
C ASN A 217 -19.13 -7.32 17.20
N ARG A 218 -19.52 -6.58 18.23
CA ARG A 218 -18.58 -6.02 19.21
C ARG A 218 -17.84 -7.11 19.98
N LEU A 219 -18.53 -8.17 20.39
CA LEU A 219 -17.90 -9.33 21.06
C LEU A 219 -16.95 -10.09 20.11
N ILE A 220 -17.36 -10.32 18.86
CA ILE A 220 -16.50 -10.94 17.84
C ILE A 220 -15.23 -10.09 17.65
N TYR A 221 -15.38 -8.80 17.47
CA TYR A 221 -14.26 -7.88 17.29
C TYR A 221 -13.32 -7.87 18.50
N PHE A 222 -13.88 -7.81 19.72
CA PHE A 222 -13.11 -7.87 20.96
C PHE A 222 -12.29 -9.17 21.07
N ASN A 223 -12.93 -10.33 20.80
CA ASN A 223 -12.22 -11.62 20.82
C ASN A 223 -11.11 -11.69 19.77
N ILE A 224 -11.34 -11.14 18.57
CA ILE A 224 -10.30 -11.05 17.54
C ILE A 224 -9.13 -10.21 18.07
N GLN A 225 -9.38 -9.07 18.70
CA GLN A 225 -8.31 -8.23 19.27
C GLN A 225 -7.54 -8.95 20.39
N VAL A 226 -8.23 -9.68 21.25
CA VAL A 226 -7.60 -10.47 22.33
C VAL A 226 -6.73 -11.60 21.73
N LEU A 227 -7.26 -12.38 20.79
CA LEU A 227 -6.49 -13.39 20.08
C LEU A 227 -5.27 -12.80 19.39
N THR A 228 -5.41 -11.61 18.81
CA THR A 228 -4.29 -10.85 18.26
C THR A 228 -3.17 -10.67 19.24
N VAL A 229 -3.50 -10.13 20.38
CA VAL A 229 -2.50 -9.81 21.41
C VAL A 229 -1.83 -11.13 21.85
N ILE A 230 -2.61 -12.18 22.13
CA ILE A 230 -2.08 -13.50 22.53
C ILE A 230 -1.15 -14.07 21.44
N PHE A 231 -1.57 -14.10 20.18
CA PHE A 231 -0.75 -14.58 19.08
C PHE A 231 0.51 -13.72 18.88
N SER A 232 0.41 -12.42 19.06
CA SER A 232 1.55 -11.51 18.95
C SER A 232 2.64 -11.77 19.99
N PHE A 233 2.27 -12.19 21.20
CA PHE A 233 3.22 -12.47 22.28
C PHE A 233 3.67 -13.93 22.34
N ARG A 234 2.75 -14.89 22.17
CA ARG A 234 3.00 -16.31 22.44
C ARG A 234 3.60 -17.06 21.24
N PHE A 235 3.25 -16.67 20.02
CA PHE A 235 3.59 -17.41 18.80
C PHE A 235 4.50 -16.66 17.85
N ARG A 236 5.55 -16.01 18.38
CA ARG A 236 6.56 -15.31 17.55
C ARG A 236 7.14 -16.14 16.41
N GLY A 237 7.20 -17.47 16.56
CA GLY A 237 7.67 -18.38 15.51
C GLY A 237 6.71 -18.55 14.32
N LEU A 238 5.39 -18.47 14.55
CA LEU A 238 4.38 -18.56 13.48
C LEU A 238 4.32 -17.32 12.57
N ARG A 239 4.95 -16.22 12.97
CA ARG A 239 5.05 -14.98 12.18
C ARG A 239 5.85 -15.14 10.90
N LYS A 240 6.59 -16.23 10.73
CA LYS A 240 7.40 -16.53 9.54
C LYS A 240 6.62 -17.23 8.44
N PHE A 241 5.38 -17.64 8.70
CA PHE A 241 4.56 -18.35 7.71
C PHE A 241 3.65 -17.36 6.98
N ASN A 242 4.15 -16.82 5.90
CA ASN A 242 3.35 -16.01 4.98
C ASN A 242 2.49 -16.92 4.10
N SER A 243 1.22 -16.57 3.92
CA SER A 243 0.33 -17.29 3.00
C SER A 243 -0.87 -16.44 2.60
N ALA A 244 -1.51 -16.80 1.50
CA ALA A 244 -2.75 -16.18 1.03
C ALA A 244 -3.86 -16.15 2.08
N ASN A 245 -3.90 -17.16 2.97
CA ASN A 245 -5.00 -17.34 3.92
C ASN A 245 -4.87 -16.52 5.21
N ILE A 246 -3.65 -16.21 5.65
CA ILE A 246 -3.40 -15.63 6.98
C ILE A 246 -2.61 -14.33 6.98
N SER A 247 -1.88 -14.03 5.91
CA SER A 247 -1.11 -12.78 5.82
C SER A 247 -2.02 -11.61 5.51
N SER A 248 -1.78 -10.46 6.15
CA SER A 248 -2.62 -9.27 6.03
C SER A 248 -2.22 -8.34 4.89
N TYR A 249 -1.07 -8.58 4.29
CA TYR A 249 -0.51 -7.75 3.22
C TYR A 249 0.19 -8.58 2.15
N MET A 250 0.41 -8.02 0.99
CA MET A 250 1.14 -8.63 -0.11
C MET A 250 1.91 -7.57 -0.90
N ILE A 251 3.04 -7.97 -1.48
CA ILE A 251 3.94 -7.08 -2.21
C ILE A 251 4.51 -7.74 -3.45
N GLY A 252 4.75 -6.95 -4.49
CA GLY A 252 5.54 -7.32 -5.66
C GLY A 252 6.55 -6.22 -5.99
N ILE A 253 7.78 -6.62 -6.25
CA ILE A 253 8.89 -5.77 -6.69
C ILE A 253 9.34 -6.30 -8.05
N TYR A 254 9.32 -5.44 -9.04
CA TYR A 254 9.57 -5.79 -10.42
C TYR A 254 10.60 -4.86 -11.04
N ARG A 255 11.37 -5.38 -11.99
CA ARG A 255 12.24 -4.58 -12.85
C ARG A 255 11.56 -4.37 -14.21
N LYS A 256 11.47 -3.11 -14.64
CA LYS A 256 11.03 -2.77 -15.99
C LYS A 256 12.13 -3.17 -17.00
N PRO A 257 11.80 -3.74 -18.16
CA PRO A 257 12.77 -3.99 -19.24
C PRO A 257 13.57 -2.73 -19.61
N LYS A 258 14.79 -2.97 -20.14
CA LYS A 258 15.64 -1.90 -20.69
C LYS A 258 15.12 -1.39 -22.02
#